data_88fd7ddfce7954b979efad67129e59d7
#
_entry.id   88fd7ddfce7954b979efad67129e59d7
#
_cell.length_a   1.000
_cell.length_b   1.000
_cell.length_c   1.000
_cell.angle_alpha   90.00
_cell.angle_beta   90.00
_cell.angle_gamma   90.00
#
_symmetry.space_group_name_H-M   'P 1'
#
loop_
_entity.id
_entity.type
_entity.pdbx_description
1 polymer ?
#
loop_
_entity_poly.entity_id
_entity_poly.type
_entity_poly.pdbx_seq_one_letter_code
_entity_poly.pdbx_strand_id
1 'polypeptide(L)'
;MKHTAQDILNYVEDNDVKFVRLAFCDIFGNQKNISVFAGDLPYAFEQGVCFDGSSIAGFMNTEESDLVLWPDPDTMTILPWRPTEGRVMRMYCDITLPNGRPFAGNSRGYLQSVVKRAKAMG
;
A
#
# COMPACT_ATOMS: atom_id res chain seq x y z
N MET A 1 15.86 0.70 4.40
CA MET A 1 15.70 1.18 5.78
C MET A 1 14.37 0.73 6.32
N LYS A 2 14.35 0.18 7.52
CA LYS A 2 13.11 -0.33 8.12
C LYS A 2 12.45 0.75 8.97
N HIS A 3 11.15 0.94 8.74
CA HIS A 3 10.31 1.84 9.53
C HIS A 3 9.16 1.06 10.15
N THR A 4 8.74 1.46 11.34
CA THR A 4 7.50 0.97 11.94
C THR A 4 6.33 1.87 11.55
N ALA A 5 5.10 1.39 11.76
CA ALA A 5 3.93 2.24 11.59
C ALA A 5 4.01 3.51 12.44
N GLN A 6 4.49 3.39 13.68
CA GLN A 6 4.62 4.55 14.58
C GLN A 6 5.64 5.57 14.05
N ASP A 7 6.75 5.11 13.43
CA ASP A 7 7.71 6.00 12.80
C ASP A 7 7.06 6.85 11.70
N ILE A 8 6.19 6.24 10.89
CA ILE A 8 5.48 6.93 9.83
C ILE A 8 4.47 7.93 10.40
N LEU A 9 3.73 7.56 11.44
CA LEU A 9 2.78 8.47 12.07
C LEU A 9 3.48 9.69 12.67
N ASN A 10 4.62 9.50 13.30
CA ASN A 10 5.43 10.60 13.83
C ASN A 10 5.95 11.50 12.70
N TYR A 11 6.42 10.92 11.60
CA TYR A 11 6.90 11.66 10.44
C TYR A 11 5.80 12.52 9.82
N VAL A 12 4.59 11.96 9.68
CA VAL A 12 3.42 12.65 9.13
C VAL A 12 3.10 13.89 9.96
N GLU A 13 3.12 13.76 11.27
CA GLU A 13 2.84 14.87 12.19
C GLU A 13 3.91 15.96 12.12
N ASP A 14 5.19 15.57 12.09
CA ASP A 14 6.32 16.49 12.12
C ASP A 14 6.57 17.23 10.80
N ASN A 15 6.05 16.71 9.68
CA ASN A 15 6.39 17.19 8.34
C ASN A 15 5.20 17.71 7.53
N ASP A 16 4.09 18.02 8.17
CA ASP A 16 2.89 18.57 7.53
C ASP A 16 2.40 17.76 6.33
N VAL A 17 2.34 16.44 6.47
CA VAL A 17 1.79 15.56 5.45
C VAL A 17 0.26 15.60 5.52
N LYS A 18 -0.39 15.94 4.40
CA LYS A 18 -1.86 16.04 4.32
C LYS A 18 -2.50 14.79 3.74
N PHE A 19 -1.89 14.21 2.72
CA PHE A 19 -2.43 13.07 2.00
C PHE A 19 -1.41 11.96 1.92
N VAL A 20 -1.89 10.74 1.94
CA VAL A 20 -1.07 9.54 1.76
C VAL A 20 -1.64 8.75 0.59
N ARG A 21 -0.81 8.50 -0.41
CA ARG A 21 -1.16 7.63 -1.54
C ARG A 21 -0.76 6.19 -1.23
N LEU A 22 -1.74 5.33 -1.22
CA LEU A 22 -1.56 3.89 -1.03
C LEU A 22 -1.50 3.25 -2.41
N ALA A 23 -0.31 2.86 -2.82
CA ALA A 23 -0.02 2.47 -4.20
C ALA A 23 0.10 0.95 -4.36
N PHE A 24 -0.37 0.46 -5.49
CA PHE A 24 -0.24 -0.93 -5.92
C PHE A 24 -0.22 -0.98 -7.44
N CYS A 25 0.11 -2.14 -8.03
CA CYS A 25 0.15 -2.29 -9.48
C CYS A 25 -0.90 -3.29 -9.98
N ASP A 26 -1.43 -3.04 -11.18
CA ASP A 26 -2.22 -4.02 -11.89
C ASP A 26 -1.32 -5.08 -12.56
N ILE A 27 -1.92 -6.03 -13.30
CA ILE A 27 -1.14 -7.09 -13.95
C ILE A 27 -0.24 -6.59 -15.09
N PHE A 28 -0.48 -5.39 -15.59
CA PHE A 28 0.33 -4.77 -16.65
C PHE A 28 1.44 -3.88 -16.09
N GLY A 29 1.59 -3.80 -14.76
CA GLY A 29 2.58 -2.95 -14.12
C GLY A 29 2.17 -1.48 -14.02
N ASN A 30 0.93 -1.13 -14.33
CA ASN A 30 0.42 0.22 -14.16
C ASN A 30 0.16 0.48 -12.68
N GLN A 31 0.77 1.56 -12.16
CA GLN A 31 0.56 1.94 -10.78
C GLN A 31 -0.82 2.55 -10.59
N LYS A 32 -1.53 2.03 -9.63
CA LYS A 32 -2.80 2.56 -9.14
C LYS A 32 -2.61 3.05 -7.72
N ASN A 33 -3.43 3.97 -7.26
CA ASN A 33 -3.38 4.39 -5.87
C ASN A 33 -4.76 4.81 -5.36
N ILE A 34 -4.89 4.73 -4.04
CA ILE A 34 -6.03 5.27 -3.29
C ILE A 34 -5.43 6.30 -2.34
N SER A 35 -5.99 7.50 -2.32
CA SER A 35 -5.54 8.56 -1.42
C SER A 35 -6.37 8.54 -0.15
N VAL A 36 -5.68 8.62 1.00
CA VAL A 36 -6.31 8.80 2.29
C VAL A 36 -5.78 10.07 2.95
N PHE A 37 -6.57 10.68 3.81
CA PHE A 37 -6.10 11.80 4.63
C PHE A 37 -5.08 11.29 5.65
N ALA A 38 -4.11 12.12 5.98
CA ALA A 38 -3.10 11.77 6.98
C ALA A 38 -3.72 11.37 8.32
N GLY A 39 -4.83 12.02 8.71
CA GLY A 39 -5.55 11.68 9.94
C GLY A 39 -6.16 10.28 9.97
N ASP A 40 -6.38 9.67 8.81
CA ASP A 40 -6.93 8.32 8.69
C ASP A 40 -5.84 7.23 8.64
N LEU A 41 -4.57 7.63 8.60
CA LEU A 41 -3.47 6.70 8.46
C LEU A 41 -3.34 5.70 9.64
N PRO A 42 -3.56 6.10 10.91
CA PRO A 42 -3.54 5.13 12.01
C PRO A 42 -4.53 3.98 11.79
N TYR A 43 -5.74 4.30 11.33
CA TYR A 43 -6.75 3.30 11.00
C TYR A 43 -6.29 2.41 9.83
N ALA A 44 -5.67 3.00 8.81
CA ALA A 44 -5.17 2.25 7.65
C ALA A 44 -4.11 1.22 8.06
N PHE A 45 -3.23 1.54 8.99
CA PHE A 45 -2.25 0.58 9.51
C PHE A 45 -2.90 -0.53 10.35
N GLU A 46 -3.92 -0.19 11.12
CA GLU A 46 -4.58 -1.13 12.04
C GLU A 46 -5.57 -2.04 11.33
N GLN A 47 -6.41 -1.49 10.45
CA GLN A 47 -7.54 -2.18 9.83
C GLN A 47 -7.39 -2.40 8.33
N GLY A 48 -6.39 -1.80 7.71
CA GLY A 48 -6.26 -1.77 6.26
C GLY A 48 -7.28 -0.84 5.59
N VAL A 49 -7.19 -0.73 4.29
CA VAL A 49 -8.12 0.07 3.48
C VAL A 49 -8.81 -0.84 2.47
N CYS A 50 -10.12 -0.97 2.60
CA CYS A 50 -10.92 -1.79 1.68
C CYS A 50 -11.10 -1.09 0.35
N PHE A 51 -11.03 -1.85 -0.74
CA PHE A 51 -11.31 -1.34 -2.07
C PHE A 51 -11.93 -2.42 -2.94
N ASP A 52 -12.57 -1.99 -4.03
CA ASP A 52 -13.17 -2.89 -5.01
C ASP A 52 -12.15 -3.26 -6.08
N GLY A 53 -11.69 -4.50 -6.06
CA GLY A 53 -10.70 -5.01 -7.00
C GLY A 53 -11.26 -5.34 -8.38
N SER A 54 -12.59 -5.31 -8.58
CA SER A 54 -13.20 -5.67 -9.85
C SER A 54 -12.85 -4.71 -10.98
N SER A 55 -12.52 -3.46 -10.65
CA SER A 55 -12.11 -2.44 -11.62
C SER A 55 -10.62 -2.52 -11.99
N ILE A 56 -9.85 -3.38 -11.34
CA ILE A 56 -8.41 -3.50 -11.55
C ILE A 56 -8.14 -4.68 -12.48
N ALA A 57 -7.41 -4.40 -13.57
CA ALA A 57 -7.12 -5.40 -14.58
C ALA A 57 -6.42 -6.64 -13.98
N GLY A 58 -7.01 -7.80 -14.21
CA GLY A 58 -6.48 -9.09 -13.80
C GLY A 58 -6.66 -9.43 -12.34
N PHE A 59 -7.36 -8.58 -11.56
CA PHE A 59 -7.52 -8.85 -10.12
C PHE A 59 -8.67 -9.80 -9.84
N MET A 60 -9.91 -9.34 -9.96
CA MET A 60 -11.07 -10.13 -9.52
C MET A 60 -12.27 -9.89 -10.44
N ASN A 61 -13.22 -10.81 -10.41
CA ASN A 61 -14.52 -10.60 -11.04
C ASN A 61 -15.45 -9.80 -10.11
N THR A 62 -16.64 -9.45 -10.60
CA THR A 62 -17.58 -8.60 -9.86
C THR A 62 -18.25 -9.28 -8.67
N GLU A 63 -18.14 -10.60 -8.53
CA GLU A 63 -18.85 -11.34 -7.47
C GLU A 63 -18.06 -11.40 -6.15
N GLU A 64 -16.73 -11.42 -6.24
CA GLU A 64 -15.85 -11.48 -5.06
C GLU A 64 -14.75 -10.42 -5.21
N SER A 65 -15.14 -9.16 -5.12
CA SER A 65 -14.27 -8.06 -5.48
C SER A 65 -13.61 -7.32 -4.30
N ASP A 66 -14.03 -7.60 -3.07
CA ASP A 66 -13.50 -6.88 -1.90
C ASP A 66 -12.07 -7.31 -1.59
N LEU A 67 -11.17 -6.34 -1.57
CA LEU A 67 -9.77 -6.50 -1.21
C LEU A 67 -9.37 -5.47 -0.16
N VAL A 68 -8.26 -5.73 0.54
CA VAL A 68 -7.76 -4.84 1.58
C VAL A 68 -6.31 -4.46 1.28
N LEU A 69 -6.03 -3.16 1.27
CA LEU A 69 -4.67 -2.61 1.16
C LEU A 69 -4.07 -2.45 2.56
N TRP A 70 -2.83 -2.89 2.71
CA TRP A 70 -2.04 -2.73 3.93
C TRP A 70 -0.79 -1.93 3.61
N PRO A 71 -0.68 -0.69 4.08
CA PRO A 71 0.52 0.12 3.81
C PRO A 71 1.78 -0.52 4.37
N ASP A 72 2.84 -0.54 3.57
CA ASP A 72 4.16 -1.00 4.00
C ASP A 72 5.00 0.21 4.41
N PRO A 73 5.26 0.41 5.71
CA PRO A 73 5.97 1.59 6.20
C PRO A 73 7.40 1.69 5.67
N ASP A 74 8.04 0.57 5.32
CA ASP A 74 9.41 0.56 4.78
C ASP A 74 9.51 1.21 3.40
N THR A 75 8.39 1.41 2.71
CA THR A 75 8.34 1.95 1.35
C THR A 75 7.98 3.43 1.30
N MET A 76 7.90 4.09 2.45
CA MET A 76 7.50 5.50 2.54
C MET A 76 8.39 6.40 1.70
N THR A 77 7.76 7.28 0.92
CA THR A 77 8.44 8.30 0.12
C THR A 77 7.59 9.56 0.10
N ILE A 78 8.23 10.71 0.31
CA ILE A 78 7.57 12.01 0.08
C ILE A 78 7.70 12.34 -1.41
N LEU A 79 6.59 12.74 -2.03
CA LEU A 79 6.59 13.09 -3.45
C LEU A 79 7.25 14.46 -3.65
N PRO A 80 8.45 14.53 -4.28
CA PRO A 80 9.24 15.76 -4.33
C PRO A 80 8.66 16.83 -5.24
N TRP A 81 7.77 16.46 -6.14
CA TRP A 81 7.13 17.41 -7.07
C TRP A 81 5.88 18.08 -6.49
N ARG A 82 5.56 17.80 -5.24
CA ARG A 82 4.41 18.41 -4.55
C ARG A 82 4.88 19.56 -3.67
N PRO A 83 3.98 20.52 -3.33
CA PRO A 83 4.34 21.65 -2.45
C PRO A 83 4.88 21.18 -1.10
N THR A 84 5.71 22.02 -0.49
CA THR A 84 6.25 21.74 0.85
C THR A 84 5.21 21.90 1.96
N GLU A 85 4.16 22.69 1.70
CA GLU A 85 2.99 22.76 2.57
C GLU A 85 1.94 21.79 2.07
N GLY A 86 1.36 20.98 2.97
CA GLY A 86 0.42 19.95 2.59
C GLY A 86 1.07 18.85 1.75
N ARG A 87 2.20 18.34 2.20
CA ARG A 87 2.98 17.31 1.50
C ARG A 87 2.15 16.06 1.24
N VAL A 88 2.51 15.36 0.17
CA VAL A 88 1.92 14.07 -0.19
C VAL A 88 2.96 12.97 -0.02
N MET A 89 2.60 11.98 0.79
CA MET A 89 3.41 10.77 1.00
C MET A 89 2.87 9.63 0.16
N ARG A 90 3.73 8.72 -0.26
CA ARG A 90 3.34 7.47 -0.91
C ARG A 90 3.93 6.29 -0.15
N MET A 91 3.13 5.24 0.00
CA MET A 91 3.61 3.91 0.43
C MET A 91 3.07 2.87 -0.53
N TYR A 92 3.86 1.85 -0.80
CA TYR A 92 3.37 0.65 -1.48
C TYR A 92 2.63 -0.22 -0.49
N CYS A 93 1.66 -0.98 -1.00
CA CYS A 93 0.78 -1.77 -0.15
C CYS A 93 0.86 -3.25 -0.48
N ASP A 94 0.73 -4.06 0.55
CA ASP A 94 0.37 -5.47 0.42
C ASP A 94 -1.15 -5.56 0.25
N ILE A 95 -1.62 -6.60 -0.43
CA ILE A 95 -3.03 -6.80 -0.70
C ILE A 95 -3.46 -8.14 -0.12
N THR A 96 -4.54 -8.12 0.65
CA THR A 96 -5.13 -9.34 1.21
C THR A 96 -6.60 -9.44 0.84
N LEU A 97 -7.15 -10.64 1.02
CA LEU A 97 -8.59 -10.86 1.09
C LEU A 97 -9.13 -10.31 2.42
N PRO A 98 -10.45 -10.08 2.54
CA PRO A 98 -11.03 -9.60 3.81
C PRO A 98 -10.75 -10.50 5.01
N ASN A 99 -10.52 -11.80 4.80
CA ASN A 99 -10.17 -12.74 5.86
C ASN A 99 -8.69 -12.69 6.28
N GLY A 100 -7.89 -11.79 5.72
CA GLY A 100 -6.48 -11.61 6.02
C GLY A 100 -5.53 -12.49 5.22
N ARG A 101 -6.03 -13.40 4.38
CA ARG A 101 -5.16 -14.23 3.53
C ARG A 101 -4.58 -13.40 2.39
N PRO A 102 -3.32 -13.67 1.99
CA PRO A 102 -2.73 -12.98 0.84
C PRO A 102 -3.57 -13.14 -0.42
N PHE A 103 -3.70 -12.07 -1.19
CA PHE A 103 -4.36 -12.12 -2.48
C PHE A 103 -3.38 -12.63 -3.54
N ALA A 104 -3.68 -13.79 -4.13
CA ALA A 104 -2.78 -14.46 -5.09
C ALA A 104 -2.55 -13.66 -6.38
N GLY A 105 -3.48 -12.79 -6.76
CA GLY A 105 -3.36 -11.93 -7.95
C GLY A 105 -2.47 -10.70 -7.75
N ASN A 106 -1.88 -10.50 -6.60
CA ASN A 106 -1.03 -9.35 -6.30
C ASN A 106 0.40 -9.58 -6.84
N SER A 107 0.80 -8.82 -7.86
CA SER A 107 2.12 -8.94 -8.48
C SER A 107 3.26 -8.68 -7.49
N ARG A 108 3.10 -7.71 -6.60
CA ARG A 108 4.09 -7.42 -5.55
C ARG A 108 4.26 -8.61 -4.61
N GLY A 109 3.17 -9.23 -4.19
CA GLY A 109 3.20 -10.44 -3.35
C GLY A 109 3.88 -11.61 -4.05
N TYR A 110 3.64 -11.77 -5.33
CA TYR A 110 4.32 -12.79 -6.13
C TYR A 110 5.84 -12.56 -6.15
N LEU A 111 6.27 -11.33 -6.41
CA LEU A 111 7.70 -10.98 -6.38
C LEU A 111 8.32 -11.21 -5.00
N GLN A 112 7.64 -10.84 -3.94
CA GLN A 112 8.10 -11.08 -2.57
C GLN A 112 8.31 -12.57 -2.30
N SER A 113 7.43 -13.44 -2.80
CA SER A 113 7.57 -14.89 -2.64
C SER A 113 8.80 -15.43 -3.37
N VAL A 114 9.09 -14.91 -4.56
CA VAL A 114 10.27 -15.28 -5.33
C VAL A 114 11.56 -14.81 -4.64
N VAL A 115 11.57 -13.57 -4.13
CA VAL A 115 12.72 -13.02 -3.39
C VAL A 115 12.99 -13.86 -2.14
N LYS A 116 11.95 -14.26 -1.43
CA LYS A 116 12.08 -15.13 -0.25
C LYS A 116 12.72 -16.48 -0.59
N ARG A 117 12.29 -17.08 -1.71
CA ARG A 117 12.91 -18.34 -2.19
C ARG A 117 14.37 -18.15 -2.58
N ALA A 118 14.68 -17.05 -3.28
CA ALA A 118 16.06 -16.76 -3.66
C ALA A 118 16.95 -16.60 -2.44
N LYS A 119 16.50 -15.91 -1.41
CA LYS A 119 17.26 -15.76 -0.14
C LYS A 119 17.46 -17.10 0.56
N ALA A 120 16.47 -17.98 0.54
CA ALA A 120 16.60 -19.31 1.14
C ALA A 120 17.60 -20.22 0.39
N MET A 121 17.84 -19.95 -0.87
CA MET A 121 18.80 -20.69 -1.69
C MET A 121 20.25 -20.17 -1.57
N GLY A 122 20.44 -19.07 -0.87
CA GLY A 122 21.75 -18.41 -0.75
C GLY A 122 21.97 -17.47 -1.92
#